data_6b76e43afab4279d0f65d06bf4a22c02
#
_entry.id   6b76e43afab4279d0f65d06bf4a22c02
#
_cell.length_a   1.000
_cell.length_b   1.000
_cell.length_c   1.000
_cell.angle_alpha   90.00
_cell.angle_beta   90.00
_cell.angle_gamma   90.00
#
_symmetry.space_group_name_H-M   'P 1'
#
loop_
_entity.id
_entity.type
_entity.pdbx_description
1 polymer ?
#
loop_
_entity_poly.entity_id
_entity_poly.type
_entity_poly.pdbx_seq_one_letter_code
_entity_poly.pdbx_strand_id
1 'polypeptide(L)'
;FTRPPSPDLVRSSVGLATGNSREEALVGALAELIEHHLIARFDRASPRERRALELDIGGVDAPLARRLLDRIAARGGTARVWSIGEDAGVPAFWCS
;
A
#
# COMPACT_ATOMS: atom_id res chain seq x y z
N PHE A 1 3.43 -24.32 -0.37
CA PHE A 1 4.15 -23.07 -0.60
C PHE A 1 5.64 -23.31 -0.54
N THR A 2 6.31 -23.13 -1.66
CA THR A 2 7.72 -23.44 -1.77
C THR A 2 8.54 -22.17 -1.57
N ARG A 3 9.48 -22.24 -0.68
CA ARG A 3 10.42 -21.17 -0.42
C ARG A 3 11.39 -21.03 -1.59
N PRO A 4 11.73 -19.80 -2.03
CA PRO A 4 12.76 -19.63 -3.04
C PRO A 4 14.07 -20.26 -2.58
N PRO A 5 14.76 -21.02 -3.43
CA PRO A 5 15.92 -21.78 -3.01
C PRO A 5 17.22 -20.97 -2.89
N SER A 6 17.23 -19.70 -3.31
CA SER A 6 18.47 -18.95 -3.31
C SER A 6 18.74 -18.27 -1.97
N PRO A 7 19.86 -18.60 -1.29
CA PRO A 7 20.24 -17.91 -0.06
C PRO A 7 20.70 -16.48 -0.27
N ASP A 8 21.01 -16.10 -1.51
CA ASP A 8 21.47 -14.75 -1.84
C ASP A 8 20.33 -13.80 -2.07
N LEU A 9 19.11 -14.33 -2.18
CA LEU A 9 17.94 -13.49 -2.22
C LEU A 9 17.79 -12.80 -0.89
N VAL A 10 17.60 -11.51 -0.96
CA VAL A 10 17.30 -10.70 0.20
C VAL A 10 16.21 -11.40 0.98
N ARG A 11 16.48 -11.74 2.23
CA ARG A 11 15.50 -12.37 3.11
C ARG A 11 14.47 -11.33 3.53
N SER A 12 13.72 -10.88 2.54
CA SER A 12 12.67 -9.90 2.71
C SER A 12 11.35 -10.64 2.69
N SER A 13 10.38 -10.14 3.44
CA SER A 13 9.02 -10.62 3.37
C SER A 13 8.26 -10.08 2.16
N VAL A 14 8.91 -9.25 1.33
CA VAL A 14 8.29 -8.75 0.12
C VAL A 14 7.96 -9.91 -0.82
N GLY A 15 6.70 -9.98 -1.23
CA GLY A 15 6.22 -11.07 -2.07
C GLY A 15 5.90 -12.35 -1.33
N LEU A 16 6.01 -12.35 0.00
CA LEU A 16 5.59 -13.48 0.82
C LEU A 16 4.15 -13.26 1.28
N ALA A 17 3.30 -14.24 1.05
CA ALA A 17 1.91 -14.17 1.46
C ALA A 17 1.36 -15.55 1.76
N THR A 18 0.36 -15.59 2.62
CA THR A 18 -0.41 -16.80 2.92
C THR A 18 -1.87 -16.56 2.57
N GLY A 19 -2.61 -17.63 2.41
CA GLY A 19 -4.03 -17.55 2.11
C GLY A 19 -4.69 -18.91 2.25
N ASN A 20 -6.02 -18.91 2.19
CA ASN A 20 -6.81 -20.15 2.29
C ASN A 20 -6.70 -21.01 1.03
N SER A 21 -6.20 -20.47 -0.06
CA SER A 21 -5.94 -21.19 -1.31
C SER A 21 -4.63 -20.71 -1.93
N ARG A 22 -4.13 -21.51 -2.87
CA ARG A 22 -2.92 -21.12 -3.62
C ARG A 22 -3.13 -19.85 -4.41
N GLU A 23 -4.30 -19.70 -5.00
CA GLU A 23 -4.64 -18.52 -5.80
C GLU A 23 -4.70 -17.26 -4.93
N GLU A 24 -5.32 -17.35 -3.78
CA GLU A 24 -5.38 -16.25 -2.83
C GLU A 24 -3.99 -15.82 -2.37
N ALA A 25 -3.14 -16.79 -2.03
CA ALA A 25 -1.78 -16.51 -1.62
C ALA A 25 -0.96 -15.87 -2.75
N LEU A 26 -1.14 -16.34 -3.98
CA LEU A 26 -0.45 -15.79 -5.14
C LEU A 26 -0.89 -14.35 -5.43
N VAL A 27 -2.18 -14.09 -5.40
CA VAL A 27 -2.71 -12.73 -5.58
C VAL A 27 -2.16 -11.79 -4.51
N GLY A 28 -2.15 -12.23 -3.26
CA GLY A 28 -1.59 -11.45 -2.16
C GLY A 28 -0.11 -11.14 -2.35
N ALA A 29 0.68 -12.12 -2.75
CA ALA A 29 2.10 -11.94 -2.99
C ALA A 29 2.38 -10.97 -4.14
N LEU A 30 1.65 -11.11 -5.24
CA LEU A 30 1.80 -10.22 -6.39
C LEU A 30 1.36 -8.79 -6.09
N ALA A 31 0.27 -8.64 -5.37
CA ALA A 31 -0.21 -7.33 -4.94
C ALA A 31 0.82 -6.63 -4.06
N GLU A 32 1.46 -7.35 -3.15
CA GLU A 32 2.51 -6.81 -2.30
C GLU A 32 3.74 -6.38 -3.09
N LEU A 33 4.14 -7.14 -4.11
CA LEU A 33 5.23 -6.74 -4.99
C LEU A 33 4.93 -5.43 -5.72
N ILE A 34 3.72 -5.29 -6.23
CA ILE A 34 3.28 -4.07 -6.90
C ILE A 34 3.29 -2.90 -5.91
N GLU A 35 2.78 -3.11 -4.72
CA GLU A 35 2.77 -2.11 -3.65
C GLU A 35 4.18 -1.63 -3.34
N HIS A 36 5.13 -2.54 -3.14
CA HIS A 36 6.52 -2.17 -2.85
C HIS A 36 7.19 -1.43 -4.01
N HIS A 37 6.87 -1.80 -5.24
CA HIS A 37 7.37 -1.08 -6.40
C HIS A 37 6.88 0.37 -6.41
N LEU A 38 5.60 0.58 -6.14
CA LEU A 38 5.01 1.92 -6.09
C LEU A 38 5.54 2.73 -4.90
N ILE A 39 5.74 2.10 -3.75
CA ILE A 39 6.35 2.74 -2.57
C ILE A 39 7.77 3.22 -2.91
N ALA A 40 8.56 2.40 -3.57
CA ALA A 40 9.91 2.78 -3.96
C ALA A 40 9.92 3.99 -4.90
N ARG A 41 8.96 4.06 -5.83
CA ARG A 41 8.78 5.23 -6.70
C ARG A 41 8.40 6.47 -5.90
N PHE A 42 7.49 6.34 -4.95
CA PHE A 42 7.06 7.43 -4.09
C PHE A 42 8.21 7.94 -3.22
N ASP A 43 9.05 7.04 -2.70
CA ASP A 43 10.22 7.43 -1.89
C ASP A 43 11.23 8.25 -2.69
N ARG A 44 11.30 8.03 -3.99
CA ARG A 44 12.18 8.80 -4.88
C ARG A 44 11.54 10.09 -5.39
N ALA A 45 10.27 10.30 -5.13
CA ALA A 45 9.56 11.50 -5.55
C ALA A 45 10.03 12.72 -4.78
N SER A 46 10.05 13.87 -5.43
CA SER A 46 10.35 15.14 -4.78
C SER A 46 9.22 15.54 -3.83
N PRO A 47 9.48 16.42 -2.85
CA PRO A 47 8.41 16.95 -1.99
C PRO A 47 7.26 17.58 -2.78
N ARG A 48 7.57 18.23 -3.90
CA ARG A 48 6.56 18.84 -4.77
C ARG A 48 5.68 17.76 -5.43
N GLU A 49 6.30 16.69 -5.91
CA GLU A 49 5.56 15.56 -6.50
C GLU A 49 4.69 14.86 -5.48
N ARG A 50 5.21 14.67 -4.27
CA ARG A 50 4.43 14.07 -3.17
C ARG A 50 3.22 14.90 -2.82
N ARG A 51 3.36 16.23 -2.76
CA ARG A 51 2.23 17.11 -2.46
C ARG A 51 1.14 17.02 -3.52
N ALA A 52 1.51 16.83 -4.78
CA ALA A 52 0.55 16.67 -5.86
C ALA A 52 -0.23 15.34 -5.76
N LEU A 53 0.32 14.36 -5.07
CA LEU A 53 -0.30 13.05 -4.89
C LEU A 53 -1.13 12.95 -3.60
N GLU A 54 -1.04 13.93 -2.73
CA GLU A 54 -1.79 13.91 -1.48
C GLU A 54 -3.27 14.12 -1.73
N LEU A 55 -4.09 13.27 -1.11
CA LEU A 55 -5.55 13.34 -1.23
C LEU A 55 -6.13 14.24 -0.16
N ASP A 56 -7.21 14.92 -0.51
CA ASP A 56 -8.05 15.60 0.47
C ASP A 56 -8.89 14.55 1.20
N ILE A 57 -8.57 14.28 2.46
CA ILE A 57 -9.28 13.27 3.25
C ILE A 57 -10.74 13.65 3.50
N GLY A 58 -11.10 14.93 3.39
CA GLY A 58 -12.49 15.35 3.46
C GLY A 58 -13.33 14.85 2.30
N GLY A 59 -12.71 14.54 1.17
CA GLY A 59 -13.37 13.98 0.00
C GLY A 59 -13.47 12.46 0.00
N VAL A 60 -12.93 11.78 1.00
CA VAL A 60 -13.02 10.31 1.10
C VAL A 60 -14.43 9.94 1.53
N ASP A 61 -15.14 9.24 0.67
CA ASP A 61 -16.53 8.86 0.88
C ASP A 61 -16.76 7.35 0.99
N ALA A 62 -15.75 6.54 0.75
CA ALA A 62 -15.84 5.10 0.96
C ALA A 62 -16.21 4.81 2.42
N PRO A 63 -17.32 4.09 2.69
CA PRO A 63 -17.89 4.03 4.05
C PRO A 63 -16.93 3.56 5.12
N LEU A 64 -16.15 2.50 4.85
CA LEU A 64 -15.21 1.99 5.84
C LEU A 64 -14.04 2.94 6.05
N ALA A 65 -13.48 3.49 4.98
CA ALA A 65 -12.39 4.45 5.07
C ALA A 65 -12.82 5.70 5.82
N ARG A 66 -14.01 6.21 5.53
CA ARG A 66 -14.58 7.37 6.24
C ARG A 66 -14.71 7.10 7.73
N ARG A 67 -15.20 5.93 8.09
CA ARG A 67 -15.36 5.53 9.49
C ARG A 67 -14.01 5.49 10.23
N LEU A 68 -12.99 4.94 9.58
CA LEU A 68 -11.66 4.87 10.18
C LEU A 68 -11.02 6.25 10.35
N LEU A 69 -11.16 7.12 9.36
CA LEU A 69 -10.68 8.49 9.44
C LEU A 69 -11.38 9.27 10.57
N ASP A 70 -12.68 9.10 10.71
CA ASP A 70 -13.45 9.74 11.77
C ASP A 70 -13.02 9.25 13.16
N ARG A 71 -12.69 7.97 13.30
CA ARG A 71 -12.15 7.42 14.55
C ARG A 71 -10.81 8.02 14.92
N ILE A 72 -9.94 8.18 13.95
CA ILE A 72 -8.63 8.80 14.17
C ILE A 72 -8.80 10.24 14.64
N ALA A 73 -9.66 10.99 13.96
CA ALA A 73 -9.94 12.38 14.32
C ALA A 73 -10.56 12.50 15.73
N ALA A 74 -11.48 11.59 16.08
CA ALA A 74 -12.14 11.59 17.39
C ALA A 74 -11.15 11.34 18.54
N ARG A 75 -10.00 10.72 18.26
CA ARG A 75 -8.94 10.48 19.25
C ARG A 75 -7.84 11.53 19.22
N GLY A 76 -8.07 12.63 18.52
CA GLY A 76 -7.11 13.73 18.42
C GLY A 76 -5.97 13.47 17.43
N GLY A 77 -6.05 12.39 16.66
CA GLY A 77 -5.06 12.07 15.65
C GLY A 77 -5.37 12.75 14.32
N THR A 78 -4.37 12.76 13.45
CA THR A 78 -4.51 13.21 12.07
C THR A 78 -3.98 12.13 11.15
N ALA A 79 -4.61 12.00 9.98
CA ALA A 79 -4.16 11.08 8.95
C ALA A 79 -3.92 11.84 7.66
N ARG A 80 -2.88 11.44 6.96
CA ARG A 80 -2.58 11.93 5.61
C ARG A 80 -2.56 10.73 4.68
N VAL A 81 -3.09 10.90 3.48
CA VAL A 81 -3.21 9.84 2.49
C VAL A 81 -2.69 10.34 1.14
N TRP A 82 -1.83 9.56 0.52
CA TRP A 82 -1.33 9.82 -0.83
C TRP A 82 -1.73 8.70 -1.76
N SER A 83 -2.14 9.05 -2.96
CA SER A 83 -2.25 8.07 -4.04
C SER A 83 -0.87 7.90 -4.64
N ILE A 84 -0.24 6.76 -4.41
CA ILE A 84 1.14 6.51 -4.87
C ILE A 84 1.20 5.91 -6.26
N GLY A 85 0.06 5.77 -6.89
CA GLY A 85 -0.05 5.33 -8.27
C GLY A 85 -0.78 4.02 -8.42
N GLU A 86 -0.71 3.49 -9.61
CA GLU A 86 -1.38 2.25 -9.97
C GLU A 86 -0.45 1.51 -10.95
N ASP A 87 -0.39 0.20 -10.80
CA ASP A 87 0.36 -0.64 -11.70
C ASP A 87 -0.45 -1.90 -11.97
N ALA A 88 -0.50 -2.31 -13.25
CA ALA A 88 -1.30 -3.45 -13.69
C ALA A 88 -2.78 -3.36 -13.24
N GLY A 89 -3.33 -2.14 -13.16
CA GLY A 89 -4.70 -1.94 -12.72
C GLY A 89 -4.90 -2.00 -11.20
N VAL A 90 -3.82 -2.08 -10.42
CA VAL A 90 -3.88 -2.16 -8.95
C VAL A 90 -3.51 -0.80 -8.37
N PRO A 91 -4.46 -0.07 -7.78
CA PRO A 91 -4.15 1.19 -7.12
C PRO A 91 -3.48 0.95 -5.76
N ALA A 92 -2.62 1.89 -5.35
CA ALA A 92 -1.98 1.83 -4.05
C ALA A 92 -1.98 3.19 -3.37
N PHE A 93 -2.00 3.15 -2.05
CA PHE A 93 -2.06 4.36 -1.22
C PHE A 93 -1.02 4.27 -0.11
N TRP A 94 -0.50 5.42 0.27
CA TRP A 94 0.34 5.57 1.46
C TRP A 94 -0.42 6.37 2.50
N CYS A 95 -0.41 5.93 3.75
CA CYS A 95 -1.04 6.64 4.85
C CYS A 95 -0.03 6.93 5.96
N SER A 96 -0.16 8.07 6.55
CA SER A 96 0.71 8.49 7.64
C SER A 96 -0.06 9.20 8.74
#